data_e4e005c593b89b6c85be8bad41250f45
#
_entry.id   e4e005c593b89b6c85be8bad41250f45
#
_cell.length_a   1.000
_cell.length_b   1.000
_cell.length_c   1.000
_cell.angle_alpha   90.00
_cell.angle_beta   90.00
_cell.angle_gamma   90.00
#
_symmetry.space_group_name_H-M   'P 1'
#
loop_
_entity.id
_entity.type
_entity.pdbx_description
1 polymer ?
#
loop_
_entity_poly.entity_id
_entity_poly.type
_entity_poly.pdbx_seq_one_letter_code
_entity_poly.pdbx_strand_id
1 'polypeptide(L)'
;NMMCDPCFMDANQVGFVHELTWDDIKTLLDNAITIKPRRQMSVQFSGGEPTMSPYFLDAVRYAREVGYSSVQAATNGIEFAKSPEFAKAAADAGLRYAYLQFDGIGNAANSHRRVGNLFDVKLRAIENLHSAGVDIVPVVTIVNGVNNEQVGRIIEFALDNPKRIN
;
A
#
# COMPACT_ATOMS: atom_id res chain seq x y z
N ASN A 1 6.48 -10.70 0.03
CA ASN A 1 6.58 -11.17 -1.37
C ASN A 1 7.60 -10.38 -2.22
N MET A 2 8.43 -9.54 -1.62
CA MET A 2 9.56 -8.83 -2.25
C MET A 2 10.80 -8.91 -1.36
N MET A 3 11.99 -8.84 -1.97
CA MET A 3 13.28 -8.84 -1.28
C MET A 3 13.94 -7.46 -1.37
N CYS A 4 13.25 -6.44 -0.86
CA CYS A 4 13.67 -5.05 -0.95
C CYS A 4 14.97 -4.79 -0.17
N ASP A 5 15.84 -3.96 -0.75
CA ASP A 5 17.04 -3.45 -0.11
C ASP A 5 17.24 -1.98 -0.56
N PRO A 6 17.02 -0.99 0.31
CA PRO A 6 16.64 -1.10 1.73
C PRO A 6 15.17 -1.51 1.96
N CYS A 7 14.91 -2.16 3.10
CA CYS A 7 13.56 -2.44 3.58
C CYS A 7 13.31 -1.65 4.87
N PHE A 8 12.28 -0.81 4.88
CA PHE A 8 11.95 0.03 6.03
C PHE A 8 11.62 -0.78 7.30
N MET A 9 10.97 -1.93 7.13
CA MET A 9 10.58 -2.81 8.25
C MET A 9 11.61 -3.91 8.52
N ASP A 10 12.69 -3.94 7.77
CA ASP A 10 13.72 -5.00 7.82
C ASP A 10 13.15 -6.44 7.69
N ALA A 11 11.98 -6.55 7.06
CA ALA A 11 11.21 -7.77 6.97
C ALA A 11 11.94 -8.94 6.27
N ASN A 12 13.02 -8.64 5.54
CA ASN A 12 13.81 -9.64 4.81
C ASN A 12 14.94 -10.25 5.64
N GLN A 13 15.28 -9.67 6.80
CA GLN A 13 16.53 -9.98 7.52
C GLN A 13 16.29 -10.52 8.93
N VAL A 14 15.11 -10.26 9.51
CA VAL A 14 14.80 -10.65 10.89
C VAL A 14 14.69 -12.17 11.10
N GLY A 15 14.58 -12.96 10.05
CA GLY A 15 14.60 -14.43 10.13
C GLY A 15 13.32 -15.08 10.68
N PHE A 16 12.33 -14.30 11.09
CA PHE A 16 11.02 -14.78 11.54
C PHE A 16 9.91 -13.83 11.07
N VAL A 17 8.68 -14.34 11.01
CA VAL A 17 7.49 -13.55 10.71
C VAL A 17 6.57 -13.60 11.93
N HIS A 18 6.18 -12.43 12.44
CA HIS A 18 5.11 -12.32 13.41
C HIS A 18 3.91 -11.68 12.70
N GLU A 19 2.85 -12.44 12.54
CA GLU A 19 1.59 -11.95 12.00
C GLU A 19 0.57 -11.80 13.13
N LEU A 20 -0.16 -10.68 13.09
CA LEU A 20 -1.25 -10.44 14.03
C LEU A 20 -2.38 -11.43 13.77
N THR A 21 -2.93 -11.99 14.84
CA THR A 21 -4.17 -12.76 14.77
C THR A 21 -5.37 -11.84 14.49
N TRP A 22 -6.48 -12.41 14.07
CA TRP A 22 -7.72 -11.64 13.90
C TRP A 22 -8.15 -10.91 15.18
N ASP A 23 -7.99 -11.54 16.34
CA ASP A 23 -8.34 -10.94 17.64
C ASP A 23 -7.39 -9.80 18.02
N ASP A 24 -6.10 -9.90 17.69
CA ASP A 24 -5.15 -8.81 17.87
C ASP A 24 -5.54 -7.59 17.03
N ILE A 25 -5.88 -7.81 15.74
CA ILE A 25 -6.31 -6.74 14.83
C ILE A 25 -7.53 -6.02 15.37
N LYS A 26 -8.58 -6.76 15.79
CA LYS A 26 -9.78 -6.17 16.39
C LYS A 26 -9.46 -5.38 17.64
N THR A 27 -8.69 -5.96 18.54
CA THR A 27 -8.32 -5.34 19.82
C THR A 27 -7.57 -4.01 19.59
N LEU A 28 -6.64 -3.99 18.64
CA LEU A 28 -5.90 -2.77 18.29
C LEU A 28 -6.81 -1.69 17.72
N LEU A 29 -7.71 -2.04 16.80
CA LEU A 29 -8.65 -1.10 16.18
C LEU A 29 -9.64 -0.55 17.19
N ASP A 30 -10.22 -1.40 18.04
CA ASP A 30 -11.16 -1.01 19.09
C ASP A 30 -10.51 -0.09 20.12
N ASN A 31 -9.31 -0.42 20.58
CA ASN A 31 -8.60 0.41 21.55
C ASN A 31 -8.24 1.78 20.98
N ALA A 32 -7.69 1.83 19.76
CA ALA A 32 -7.23 3.07 19.18
C ALA A 32 -8.38 4.05 18.92
N ILE A 33 -9.55 3.58 18.47
CA ILE A 33 -10.71 4.46 18.19
C ILE A 33 -11.29 5.11 19.45
N THR A 34 -10.99 4.58 20.64
CA THR A 34 -11.47 5.12 21.94
C THR A 34 -10.59 6.24 22.49
N ILE A 35 -9.43 6.51 21.91
CA ILE A 35 -8.49 7.54 22.38
C ILE A 35 -9.16 8.91 22.41
N LYS A 36 -8.98 9.63 23.52
CA LYS A 36 -9.53 10.98 23.71
C LYS A 36 -8.43 12.06 23.60
N PRO A 37 -8.76 13.28 23.15
CA PRO A 37 -10.09 13.75 22.76
C PRO A 37 -10.57 13.08 21.47
N ARG A 38 -11.88 12.82 21.36
CA ARG A 38 -12.45 12.15 20.18
C ARG A 38 -12.21 12.98 18.93
N ARG A 39 -11.53 12.39 17.94
CA ARG A 39 -11.19 13.01 16.67
C ARG A 39 -11.60 12.08 15.54
N GLN A 40 -11.65 12.63 14.33
CA GLN A 40 -11.68 11.77 13.13
C GLN A 40 -10.34 11.05 13.04
N MET A 41 -10.38 9.75 13.02
CA MET A 41 -9.17 8.91 12.95
C MET A 41 -9.11 8.18 11.62
N SER A 42 -7.91 8.09 11.08
CA SER A 42 -7.58 7.19 9.98
C SER A 42 -6.71 6.04 10.48
N VAL A 43 -6.76 4.92 9.78
CA VAL A 43 -5.86 3.80 10.01
C VAL A 43 -5.16 3.43 8.71
N GLN A 44 -3.86 3.13 8.80
CA GLN A 44 -3.09 2.62 7.68
C GLN A 44 -2.55 1.23 8.03
N PHE A 45 -2.97 0.24 7.25
CA PHE A 45 -2.40 -1.09 7.32
C PHE A 45 -1.03 -1.11 6.66
N SER A 46 -0.06 -1.67 7.32
CA SER A 46 1.34 -1.76 6.90
C SER A 46 1.95 -3.08 7.41
N GLY A 47 3.24 -3.26 7.22
CA GLY A 47 3.99 -4.43 7.66
C GLY A 47 4.98 -4.86 6.60
N GLY A 48 5.13 -6.15 6.34
CA GLY A 48 5.84 -6.64 5.15
C GLY A 48 5.06 -6.23 3.90
N GLU A 49 3.95 -6.89 3.65
CA GLU A 49 2.96 -6.50 2.64
C GLU A 49 1.55 -6.84 3.18
N PRO A 50 0.72 -5.85 3.52
CA PRO A 50 -0.56 -6.10 4.19
C PRO A 50 -1.55 -6.91 3.35
N THR A 51 -1.49 -6.79 2.02
CA THR A 51 -2.39 -7.52 1.11
C THR A 51 -2.12 -9.03 1.07
N MET A 52 -1.01 -9.49 1.66
CA MET A 52 -0.71 -10.92 1.83
C MET A 52 -1.40 -11.53 3.05
N SER A 53 -1.86 -10.72 3.99
CA SER A 53 -2.58 -11.21 5.16
C SER A 53 -3.94 -11.78 4.77
N PRO A 54 -4.32 -12.98 5.26
CA PRO A 54 -5.65 -13.55 5.02
C PRO A 54 -6.76 -12.68 5.62
N TYR A 55 -6.43 -11.81 6.57
CA TYR A 55 -7.38 -10.93 7.24
C TYR A 55 -7.49 -9.54 6.62
N PHE A 56 -6.74 -9.24 5.55
CA PHE A 56 -6.65 -7.88 5.01
C PHE A 56 -8.02 -7.26 4.71
N LEU A 57 -8.85 -7.93 3.92
CA LEU A 57 -10.18 -7.41 3.54
C LEU A 57 -11.11 -7.27 4.74
N ASP A 58 -11.07 -8.22 5.66
CA ASP A 58 -11.89 -8.18 6.87
C ASP A 58 -11.43 -7.08 7.82
N ALA A 59 -10.12 -6.85 7.94
CA ALA A 59 -9.55 -5.76 8.72
C ALA A 59 -9.96 -4.38 8.17
N VAL A 60 -9.94 -4.22 6.84
CA VAL A 60 -10.41 -2.99 6.17
C VAL A 60 -11.88 -2.75 6.49
N ARG A 61 -12.73 -3.77 6.34
CA ARG A 61 -14.18 -3.69 6.63
C ARG A 61 -14.42 -3.36 8.10
N TYR A 62 -13.79 -4.08 9.00
CA TYR A 62 -13.94 -3.87 10.44
C TYR A 62 -13.51 -2.47 10.88
N ALA A 63 -12.40 -1.95 10.35
CA ALA A 63 -11.98 -0.59 10.63
C ALA A 63 -13.05 0.45 10.24
N ARG A 64 -13.75 0.25 9.11
CA ARG A 64 -14.88 1.11 8.72
C ARG A 64 -16.07 0.97 9.68
N GLU A 65 -16.40 -0.25 10.08
CA GLU A 65 -17.52 -0.56 10.98
C GLU A 65 -17.33 0.08 12.36
N VAL A 66 -16.11 0.04 12.92
CA VAL A 66 -15.84 0.63 14.25
C VAL A 66 -15.67 2.16 14.21
N GLY A 67 -15.62 2.77 13.01
CA GLY A 67 -15.76 4.22 12.86
C GLY A 67 -14.50 4.98 12.42
N TYR A 68 -13.49 4.32 11.85
CA TYR A 68 -12.39 5.04 11.20
C TYR A 68 -12.90 5.81 9.99
N SER A 69 -12.59 7.10 9.92
CA SER A 69 -13.02 7.99 8.82
C SER A 69 -12.35 7.65 7.49
N SER A 70 -11.12 7.15 7.54
CA SER A 70 -10.37 6.71 6.38
C SER A 70 -9.56 5.47 6.70
N VAL A 71 -9.63 4.48 5.81
CA VAL A 71 -8.83 3.26 5.87
C VAL A 71 -7.87 3.25 4.70
N GLN A 72 -6.60 2.99 4.98
CA GLN A 72 -5.49 3.13 4.07
C GLN A 72 -4.62 1.88 4.10
N ALA A 73 -3.88 1.61 3.03
CA ALA A 73 -2.89 0.53 2.97
C ALA A 73 -1.59 1.03 2.36
N ALA A 74 -0.46 0.77 3.04
CA ALA A 74 0.87 0.90 2.45
C ALA A 74 1.20 -0.41 1.75
N THR A 75 1.32 -0.39 0.42
CA THR A 75 1.40 -1.61 -0.39
C THR A 75 2.42 -1.51 -1.51
N ASN A 76 3.00 -2.65 -1.85
CA ASN A 76 3.80 -2.79 -3.06
C ASN A 76 2.93 -2.96 -4.33
N GLY A 77 1.64 -3.16 -4.21
CA GLY A 77 0.67 -3.24 -5.31
C GLY A 77 0.64 -4.56 -6.09
N ILE A 78 1.46 -5.56 -5.74
CA ILE A 78 1.54 -6.81 -6.52
C ILE A 78 0.20 -7.54 -6.55
N GLU A 79 -0.47 -7.66 -5.41
CA GLU A 79 -1.76 -8.38 -5.34
C GLU A 79 -2.86 -7.60 -6.08
N PHE A 80 -2.86 -6.28 -6.00
CA PHE A 80 -3.77 -5.44 -6.78
C PHE A 80 -3.52 -5.54 -8.30
N ALA A 81 -2.26 -5.69 -8.71
CA ALA A 81 -1.92 -5.86 -10.14
C ALA A 81 -2.35 -7.23 -10.70
N LYS A 82 -2.42 -8.26 -9.84
CA LYS A 82 -2.81 -9.62 -10.24
C LYS A 82 -4.30 -9.76 -10.47
N SER A 83 -5.13 -9.08 -9.66
CA SER A 83 -6.58 -9.26 -9.66
C SER A 83 -7.34 -7.94 -9.54
N PRO A 84 -8.04 -7.52 -10.61
CA PRO A 84 -9.01 -6.44 -10.55
C PRO A 84 -10.13 -6.70 -9.51
N GLU A 85 -10.54 -7.96 -9.36
CA GLU A 85 -11.56 -8.39 -8.41
C GLU A 85 -11.11 -8.15 -6.96
N PHE A 86 -9.81 -8.37 -6.67
CA PHE A 86 -9.24 -8.07 -5.35
C PHE A 86 -9.24 -6.57 -5.07
N ALA A 87 -8.87 -5.75 -6.06
CA ALA A 87 -8.93 -4.29 -5.94
C ALA A 87 -10.37 -3.82 -5.66
N LYS A 88 -11.34 -4.39 -6.39
CA LYS A 88 -12.76 -4.09 -6.15
C LYS A 88 -13.21 -4.54 -4.76
N ALA A 89 -12.85 -5.74 -4.33
CA ALA A 89 -13.20 -6.24 -3.00
C ALA A 89 -12.62 -5.37 -1.87
N ALA A 90 -11.40 -4.85 -2.05
CA ALA A 90 -10.79 -3.91 -1.11
C ALA A 90 -11.54 -2.56 -1.06
N ALA A 91 -11.95 -2.03 -2.22
CA ALA A 91 -12.77 -0.84 -2.31
C ALA A 91 -14.15 -1.04 -1.64
N ASP A 92 -14.82 -2.16 -1.93
CA ASP A 92 -16.12 -2.52 -1.36
C ASP A 92 -16.02 -2.73 0.18
N ALA A 93 -14.87 -3.21 0.67
CA ALA A 93 -14.58 -3.29 2.11
C ALA A 93 -14.37 -1.90 2.75
N GLY A 94 -14.08 -0.87 1.95
CA GLY A 94 -13.91 0.50 2.41
C GLY A 94 -12.49 1.03 2.40
N LEU A 95 -11.57 0.39 1.66
CA LEU A 95 -10.24 0.93 1.40
C LEU A 95 -10.37 2.26 0.65
N ARG A 96 -9.87 3.34 1.25
CA ARG A 96 -9.95 4.69 0.67
C ARG A 96 -8.70 5.05 -0.10
N TYR A 97 -7.51 4.80 0.48
CA TYR A 97 -6.23 5.16 -0.12
C TYR A 97 -5.30 3.96 -0.19
N ALA A 98 -4.67 3.78 -1.34
CA ALA A 98 -3.51 2.93 -1.51
C ALA A 98 -2.25 3.80 -1.57
N TYR A 99 -1.42 3.74 -0.53
CA TYR A 99 -0.09 4.31 -0.53
C TYR A 99 0.82 3.35 -1.28
N LEU A 100 0.85 3.54 -2.59
CA LEU A 100 1.50 2.63 -3.53
C LEU A 100 2.99 2.95 -3.67
N GLN A 101 3.84 2.02 -3.32
CA GLN A 101 5.28 2.13 -3.57
C GLN A 101 5.53 2.32 -5.07
N PHE A 102 6.23 3.43 -5.43
CA PHE A 102 6.46 3.84 -6.81
C PHE A 102 7.80 4.58 -6.93
N ASP A 103 8.91 3.86 -7.07
CA ASP A 103 10.25 4.40 -6.89
C ASP A 103 10.85 5.01 -8.17
N GLY A 104 10.17 4.98 -9.30
CA GLY A 104 10.62 5.62 -10.53
C GLY A 104 10.06 5.00 -11.80
N ILE A 105 10.36 5.64 -12.89
CA ILE A 105 9.89 5.28 -14.22
C ILE A 105 10.83 4.23 -14.83
N GLY A 106 10.27 3.08 -15.15
CA GLY A 106 10.98 1.93 -15.71
C GLY A 106 11.54 0.97 -14.67
N ASN A 107 11.91 -0.22 -15.12
CA ASN A 107 12.33 -1.31 -14.23
C ASN A 107 13.70 -1.05 -13.58
N ALA A 108 14.61 -0.34 -14.24
CA ALA A 108 15.92 -0.01 -13.70
C ALA A 108 15.84 0.83 -12.41
N ALA A 109 14.96 1.83 -12.38
CA ALA A 109 14.72 2.69 -11.21
C ALA A 109 14.13 1.92 -10.00
N ASN A 110 13.61 0.74 -10.24
CA ASN A 110 13.01 -0.15 -9.24
C ASN A 110 13.88 -1.37 -8.90
N SER A 111 15.13 -1.43 -9.38
CA SER A 111 16.01 -2.62 -9.30
C SER A 111 16.32 -3.06 -7.86
N HIS A 112 16.40 -2.12 -6.90
CA HIS A 112 16.61 -2.38 -5.48
C HIS A 112 15.47 -3.18 -4.82
N ARG A 113 14.32 -3.31 -5.50
CA ARG A 113 13.19 -4.13 -5.06
C ARG A 113 13.30 -5.59 -5.48
N ARG A 114 14.27 -5.93 -6.35
CA ARG A 114 14.57 -7.29 -6.83
C ARG A 114 13.40 -8.00 -7.50
N VAL A 115 12.58 -7.24 -8.22
CA VAL A 115 11.47 -7.74 -9.06
C VAL A 115 11.66 -7.19 -10.48
N GLY A 116 11.90 -8.07 -11.45
CA GLY A 116 12.39 -7.70 -12.77
C GLY A 116 11.44 -6.84 -13.63
N ASN A 117 10.13 -6.96 -13.44
CA ASN A 117 9.09 -6.24 -14.18
C ASN A 117 8.22 -5.35 -13.29
N LEU A 118 8.81 -4.82 -12.22
CA LEU A 118 8.04 -4.14 -11.18
C LEU A 118 7.31 -2.90 -11.68
N PHE A 119 7.89 -2.15 -12.62
CA PHE A 119 7.23 -0.97 -13.19
C PHE A 119 5.91 -1.33 -13.89
N ASP A 120 5.89 -2.39 -14.70
CA ASP A 120 4.68 -2.86 -15.37
C ASP A 120 3.63 -3.34 -14.35
N VAL A 121 4.08 -3.96 -13.26
CA VAL A 121 3.21 -4.33 -12.12
C VAL A 121 2.57 -3.08 -11.51
N LYS A 122 3.35 -1.98 -11.32
CA LYS A 122 2.81 -0.72 -10.79
C LYS A 122 1.74 -0.13 -11.71
N LEU A 123 1.97 -0.12 -13.00
CA LEU A 123 0.98 0.42 -13.96
C LEU A 123 -0.34 -0.36 -13.91
N ARG A 124 -0.28 -1.70 -13.83
CA ARG A 124 -1.48 -2.54 -13.67
C ARG A 124 -2.16 -2.32 -12.32
N ALA A 125 -1.39 -2.19 -11.23
CA ALA A 125 -1.96 -1.90 -9.92
C ALA A 125 -2.69 -0.56 -9.91
N ILE A 126 -2.11 0.49 -10.52
CA ILE A 126 -2.74 1.81 -10.66
C ILE A 126 -4.06 1.69 -11.43
N GLU A 127 -4.07 0.98 -12.56
CA GLU A 127 -5.29 0.80 -13.36
C GLU A 127 -6.40 0.07 -12.59
N ASN A 128 -6.06 -1.03 -11.92
CA ASN A 128 -7.03 -1.82 -11.16
C ASN A 128 -7.58 -1.05 -9.95
N LEU A 129 -6.71 -0.36 -9.19
CA LEU A 129 -7.11 0.46 -8.05
C LEU A 129 -7.98 1.64 -8.48
N HIS A 130 -7.58 2.36 -9.53
CA HIS A 130 -8.36 3.46 -10.09
C HIS A 130 -9.74 2.99 -10.57
N SER A 131 -9.80 1.89 -11.32
CA SER A 131 -11.05 1.31 -11.80
C SER A 131 -11.97 0.87 -10.66
N ALA A 132 -11.41 0.47 -9.52
CA ALA A 132 -12.14 0.12 -8.30
C ALA A 132 -12.59 1.34 -7.49
N GLY A 133 -12.10 2.55 -7.79
CA GLY A 133 -12.43 3.78 -7.05
C GLY A 133 -11.59 3.99 -5.79
N VAL A 134 -10.41 3.37 -5.71
CA VAL A 134 -9.43 3.61 -4.63
C VAL A 134 -8.50 4.73 -5.05
N ASP A 135 -8.35 5.73 -4.19
CA ASP A 135 -7.41 6.82 -4.38
C ASP A 135 -5.96 6.34 -4.22
N ILE A 136 -5.05 6.81 -5.07
CA ILE A 136 -3.67 6.32 -5.12
C ILE A 136 -2.70 7.45 -4.75
N VAL A 137 -1.87 7.18 -3.74
CA VAL A 137 -0.79 8.07 -3.32
C VAL A 137 0.54 7.38 -3.61
N PRO A 138 1.33 7.85 -4.60
CA PRO A 138 2.65 7.29 -4.86
C PRO A 138 3.61 7.54 -3.69
N VAL A 139 4.26 6.49 -3.22
CA VAL A 139 5.27 6.54 -2.16
C VAL A 139 6.62 6.18 -2.73
N VAL A 140 7.59 7.07 -2.59
CA VAL A 140 8.90 6.95 -3.22
C VAL A 140 9.96 6.72 -2.15
N THR A 141 10.75 5.67 -2.29
CA THR A 141 11.99 5.49 -1.54
C THR A 141 13.16 5.90 -2.44
N ILE A 142 13.83 6.98 -2.06
CA ILE A 142 15.01 7.44 -2.80
C ILE A 142 16.24 6.66 -2.36
N VAL A 143 16.87 6.00 -3.32
CA VAL A 143 18.12 5.23 -3.14
C VAL A 143 19.21 5.89 -3.98
N ASN A 144 20.23 6.41 -3.32
CA ASN A 144 21.32 7.10 -3.97
C ASN A 144 22.05 6.18 -4.99
N GLY A 145 22.28 6.69 -6.18
CA GLY A 145 22.90 5.94 -7.28
C GLY A 145 21.94 4.96 -7.99
N VAL A 146 20.67 4.85 -7.58
CA VAL A 146 19.67 3.96 -8.21
C VAL A 146 18.55 4.77 -8.84
N ASN A 147 17.90 5.63 -8.06
CA ASN A 147 16.71 6.36 -8.52
C ASN A 147 16.65 7.83 -8.06
N ASN A 148 17.73 8.37 -7.49
CA ASN A 148 17.76 9.75 -7.02
C ASN A 148 17.51 10.79 -8.13
N GLU A 149 17.74 10.44 -9.40
CA GLU A 149 17.45 11.29 -10.55
C GLU A 149 16.02 11.14 -11.08
N GLN A 150 15.21 10.27 -10.49
CA GLN A 150 13.86 9.98 -10.97
C GLN A 150 12.78 10.93 -10.42
N VAL A 151 13.10 11.74 -9.41
CA VAL A 151 12.11 12.58 -8.71
C VAL A 151 11.29 13.44 -9.67
N GLY A 152 11.98 14.15 -10.60
CA GLY A 152 11.30 14.96 -11.62
C GLY A 152 10.36 14.15 -12.50
N ARG A 153 10.81 12.99 -12.98
CA ARG A 153 10.01 12.09 -13.83
C ARG A 153 8.80 11.49 -13.09
N ILE A 154 8.93 11.23 -11.79
CA ILE A 154 7.80 10.76 -10.97
C ILE A 154 6.75 11.86 -10.82
N ILE A 155 7.19 13.11 -10.61
CA ILE A 155 6.29 14.27 -10.55
C ILE A 155 5.58 14.47 -11.89
N GLU A 156 6.32 14.44 -13.00
CA GLU A 156 5.74 14.53 -14.34
C GLU A 156 4.70 13.42 -14.56
N PHE A 157 5.03 12.18 -14.20
CA PHE A 157 4.09 11.07 -14.32
C PHE A 157 2.80 11.31 -13.51
N ALA A 158 2.90 11.83 -12.29
CA ALA A 158 1.73 12.17 -11.48
C ALA A 158 0.89 13.28 -12.12
N LEU A 159 1.54 14.34 -12.62
CA LEU A 159 0.87 15.46 -13.32
C LEU A 159 0.19 15.04 -14.63
N ASP A 160 0.76 14.06 -15.33
CA ASP A 160 0.18 13.51 -16.55
C ASP A 160 -0.99 12.53 -16.28
N ASN A 161 -1.14 12.09 -15.03
CA ASN A 161 -2.17 11.14 -14.62
C ASN A 161 -3.09 11.67 -13.50
N PRO A 162 -3.62 12.92 -13.59
CA PRO A 162 -4.31 13.58 -12.47
C PRO A 162 -5.65 12.94 -12.10
N LYS A 163 -6.17 12.03 -12.92
CA LYS A 163 -7.39 11.26 -12.62
C LYS A 163 -7.13 9.95 -11.89
N ARG A 164 -5.87 9.49 -11.89
CA ARG A 164 -5.46 8.18 -11.36
C ARG A 164 -4.59 8.31 -10.11
N ILE A 165 -3.97 9.46 -9.93
CA ILE A 165 -2.99 9.74 -8.86
C ILE A 165 -3.41 11.00 -8.14
N ASN A 166 -3.42 10.95 -6.81
CA ASN A 166 -3.81 12.04 -5.93
C ASN A 166 -2.59 12.71 -5.29
#